data_c467bcb816dcf7211e8e0db555e32a14
#
_entry.id   c467bcb816dcf7211e8e0db555e32a14
#
_cell.length_a   1.000
_cell.length_b   1.000
_cell.length_c   1.000
_cell.angle_alpha   90.00
_cell.angle_beta   90.00
_cell.angle_gamma   90.00
#
_symmetry.space_group_name_H-M   'P 1'
#
loop_
_entity.id
_entity.type
_entity.pdbx_description
1 polymer ?
#
loop_
_entity_poly.entity_id
_entity_poly.type
_entity_poly.pdbx_seq_one_letter_code
_entity_poly.pdbx_strand_id
1 'polypeptide(L)'
;MLQEDYFADRQVTTNDNIGYYVLPKGYFTYRSRSDTDLFVFNRNNLIDKGIISYYYPVFRPKNADSNFLLRRLNHGMKAQLAMAAEGTGQHVLAHSKFKNMEFLVPSIQEQEQIGACFEKLDNLITLHQRKFMLFIKNNITHSQR
;
A
#
# COMPACT_ATOMS: atom_id res chain seq x y z
N MET A 1 -2.62 6.40 -5.65
CA MET A 1 -3.70 7.08 -6.37
C MET A 1 -4.50 7.86 -5.35
N LEU A 2 -4.70 9.14 -5.57
CA LEU A 2 -5.57 9.96 -4.73
C LEU A 2 -7.03 9.67 -5.09
N GLN A 3 -7.93 9.89 -4.14
CA GLN A 3 -9.36 9.67 -4.35
C GLN A 3 -9.92 10.57 -5.44
N GLU A 4 -9.41 11.80 -5.53
CA GLU A 4 -9.74 12.77 -6.57
C GLU A 4 -9.42 12.27 -7.99
N ASP A 5 -8.33 11.51 -8.14
CA ASP A 5 -7.93 10.92 -9.43
C ASP A 5 -8.83 9.74 -9.84
N TYR A 6 -9.47 9.10 -8.86
CA TYR A 6 -10.30 7.91 -9.10
C TYR A 6 -11.79 8.27 -9.32
N PHE A 7 -12.25 9.34 -8.69
CA PHE A 7 -13.64 9.78 -8.72
C PHE A 7 -13.72 11.26 -9.15
N ALA A 8 -13.25 11.57 -10.34
CA ALA A 8 -13.18 12.95 -10.86
C ALA A 8 -14.50 13.73 -10.76
N ASP A 9 -15.65 13.03 -10.78
CA ASP A 9 -16.99 13.64 -10.77
C ASP A 9 -17.82 13.27 -9.53
N ARG A 10 -17.22 12.69 -8.50
CA ARG A 10 -17.97 12.18 -7.35
C ARG A 10 -17.32 12.55 -6.02
N GLN A 11 -18.03 13.35 -5.23
CA GLN A 11 -17.65 13.57 -3.83
C GLN A 11 -17.90 12.28 -3.04
N VAL A 12 -16.83 11.62 -2.58
CA VAL A 12 -16.88 10.33 -1.86
C VAL A 12 -16.80 10.52 -0.35
N THR A 13 -16.38 11.69 0.12
CA THR A 13 -16.36 12.05 1.53
C THR A 13 -17.42 13.09 1.83
N THR A 14 -18.15 12.92 2.93
CA THR A 14 -19.05 13.95 3.46
C THR A 14 -18.24 15.12 4.03
N ASN A 15 -18.84 16.29 4.15
CA ASN A 15 -18.22 17.45 4.80
C ASN A 15 -17.86 17.22 6.27
N ASP A 16 -18.44 16.18 6.88
CA ASP A 16 -18.17 15.73 8.25
C ASP A 16 -17.15 14.59 8.23
N ASN A 17 -15.92 14.90 8.63
CA ASN A 17 -14.81 13.95 8.73
C ASN A 17 -14.64 13.35 10.14
N ILE A 18 -15.66 13.44 10.99
CA ILE A 18 -15.68 12.80 12.31
C ILE A 18 -15.54 11.29 12.14
N GLY A 19 -14.61 10.67 12.87
CA GLY A 19 -14.34 9.24 12.81
C GLY A 19 -13.35 8.79 11.72
N TYR A 20 -12.81 9.72 10.94
CA TYR A 20 -11.72 9.43 10.01
C TYR A 20 -10.35 9.48 10.70
N TYR A 21 -9.42 8.67 10.22
CA TYR A 21 -8.03 8.74 10.66
C TYR A 21 -7.22 9.67 9.77
N VAL A 22 -6.23 10.33 10.36
CA VAL A 22 -5.20 11.06 9.62
C VAL A 22 -4.12 10.08 9.20
N LEU A 23 -3.75 10.08 7.91
CA LEU A 23 -2.68 9.30 7.32
C LEU A 23 -1.52 10.22 6.93
N PRO A 24 -0.51 10.43 7.81
CA PRO A 24 0.65 11.27 7.50
C PRO A 24 1.54 10.63 6.43
N LYS A 25 2.37 11.45 5.77
CA LYS A 25 3.38 10.97 4.83
C LYS A 25 4.33 9.96 5.50
N GLY A 26 4.64 8.87 4.80
CA GLY A 26 5.48 7.77 5.30
C GLY A 26 4.74 6.77 6.19
N TYR A 27 3.50 7.05 6.60
CA TYR A 27 2.71 6.11 7.38
C TYR A 27 2.05 5.06 6.49
N PHE A 28 1.80 3.91 7.11
CA PHE A 28 1.19 2.74 6.49
C PHE A 28 -0.28 2.65 6.85
N THR A 29 -1.02 1.99 5.97
CA THR A 29 -2.40 1.60 6.20
C THR A 29 -2.73 0.32 5.45
N TYR A 30 -3.78 -0.37 5.86
CA TYR A 30 -4.37 -1.50 5.14
C TYR A 30 -5.88 -1.52 5.39
N ARG A 31 -6.65 -2.06 4.46
CA ARG A 31 -8.06 -2.32 4.70
C ARG A 31 -8.20 -3.49 5.67
N SER A 32 -8.78 -3.26 6.84
CA SER A 32 -8.90 -4.28 7.89
C SER A 32 -9.90 -5.39 7.57
N ARG A 33 -10.70 -5.23 6.51
CA ARG A 33 -11.71 -6.20 6.07
C ARG A 33 -11.40 -6.70 4.67
N SER A 34 -11.51 -8.01 4.46
CA SER A 34 -11.26 -8.66 3.17
C SER A 34 -12.30 -9.74 2.91
N ASP A 35 -12.76 -9.83 1.69
CA ASP A 35 -13.65 -10.89 1.22
C ASP A 35 -12.86 -12.08 0.62
N THR A 36 -11.54 -11.93 0.50
CA THR A 36 -10.64 -12.88 -0.18
C THR A 36 -9.41 -13.29 0.64
N ASP A 37 -9.36 -13.02 1.94
CA ASP A 37 -8.19 -13.22 2.81
C ASP A 37 -6.92 -12.45 2.41
N LEU A 38 -7.01 -11.55 1.43
CA LEU A 38 -5.89 -10.74 1.02
C LEU A 38 -5.93 -9.39 1.72
N PHE A 39 -4.86 -9.09 2.44
CA PHE A 39 -4.65 -7.80 3.09
C PHE A 39 -3.50 -7.08 2.40
N VAL A 40 -3.80 -5.94 1.76
CA VAL A 40 -2.84 -5.12 1.02
C VAL A 40 -2.46 -3.91 1.85
N PHE A 41 -1.17 -3.77 2.09
CA PHE A 41 -0.59 -2.66 2.82
C PHE A 41 -0.12 -1.58 1.86
N ASN A 42 -0.44 -0.34 2.16
CA ASN A 42 -0.05 0.82 1.41
C ASN A 42 0.69 1.82 2.30
N ARG A 43 1.54 2.64 1.71
CA ARG A 43 2.24 3.74 2.39
C ARG A 43 1.88 5.04 1.70
N ASN A 44 1.58 6.08 2.47
CA ASN A 44 1.38 7.41 1.92
C ASN A 44 2.72 8.02 1.48
N ASN A 45 3.01 7.98 0.20
CA ASN A 45 4.18 8.62 -0.41
C ASN A 45 3.84 9.91 -1.19
N LEU A 46 2.56 10.29 -1.24
CA LEU A 46 2.05 11.30 -2.17
C LEU A 46 1.91 12.69 -1.53
N ILE A 47 1.23 12.75 -0.39
CA ILE A 47 0.85 14.02 0.26
C ILE A 47 1.33 14.03 1.71
N ASP A 48 1.47 15.22 2.29
CA ASP A 48 1.97 15.37 3.67
C ASP A 48 1.05 14.71 4.68
N LYS A 49 -0.25 14.86 4.51
CA LYS A 49 -1.27 14.15 5.28
C LYS A 49 -2.58 14.05 4.49
N GLY A 50 -3.25 12.92 4.62
CA GLY A 50 -4.59 12.69 4.10
C GLY A 50 -5.52 12.23 5.19
N ILE A 51 -6.80 12.10 4.88
CA ILE A 51 -7.80 11.46 5.73
C ILE A 51 -8.18 10.10 5.14
N ILE A 52 -8.47 9.13 6.00
CA ILE A 52 -8.84 7.78 5.60
C ILE A 52 -9.88 7.21 6.56
N SER A 53 -10.80 6.40 6.05
CA SER A 53 -11.86 5.78 6.85
C SER A 53 -11.27 4.94 8.01
N TYR A 54 -12.00 4.85 9.11
CA TYR A 54 -11.66 4.05 10.29
C TYR A 54 -11.46 2.54 10.02
N TYR A 55 -11.93 2.04 8.88
CA TYR A 55 -11.64 0.66 8.43
C TYR A 55 -10.19 0.45 7.99
N TYR A 56 -9.40 1.52 7.96
CA TYR A 56 -8.01 1.52 7.52
C TYR A 56 -7.11 1.94 8.68
N PRO A 57 -6.65 1.00 9.52
CA PRO A 57 -5.72 1.29 10.60
C PRO A 57 -4.46 1.99 10.07
N VAL A 58 -4.01 3.00 10.81
CA VAL A 58 -2.84 3.81 10.46
C VAL A 58 -1.70 3.47 11.42
N PHE A 59 -0.51 3.18 10.89
CA PHE A 59 0.67 2.85 11.69
C PHE A 59 1.97 3.25 10.97
N ARG A 60 3.08 3.23 11.69
CA ARG A 60 4.41 3.38 11.11
C ARG A 60 5.34 2.29 11.63
N PRO A 61 6.34 1.85 10.84
CA PRO A 61 7.40 0.98 11.31
C PRO A 61 8.16 1.62 12.48
N LYS A 62 8.60 0.78 13.39
CA LYS A 62 9.55 1.14 14.44
C LYS A 62 10.70 0.14 14.38
N ASN A 63 11.94 0.62 14.28
CA ASN A 63 13.14 -0.22 14.18
C ASN A 63 13.12 -1.20 12.99
N ALA A 64 12.53 -0.77 11.85
CA ALA A 64 12.51 -1.54 10.62
C ALA A 64 12.61 -0.61 9.41
N ASP A 65 13.26 -1.06 8.34
CA ASP A 65 13.28 -0.33 7.07
C ASP A 65 11.88 -0.34 6.44
N SER A 66 11.45 0.84 6.02
CA SER A 66 10.08 1.07 5.53
C SER A 66 9.81 0.40 4.19
N ASN A 67 10.79 0.38 3.26
CA ASN A 67 10.66 -0.25 1.95
C ASN A 67 10.64 -1.78 2.08
N PHE A 68 11.57 -2.32 2.87
CA PHE A 68 11.60 -3.74 3.21
C PHE A 68 10.29 -4.21 3.83
N LEU A 69 9.81 -3.50 4.88
CA LEU A 69 8.61 -3.91 5.60
C LEU A 69 7.38 -3.90 4.70
N LEU A 70 7.20 -2.88 3.87
CA LEU A 70 6.09 -2.81 2.93
C LEU A 70 6.08 -4.02 1.99
N ARG A 71 7.24 -4.38 1.48
CA ARG A 71 7.43 -5.54 0.60
C ARG A 71 7.15 -6.86 1.35
N ARG A 72 7.68 -7.00 2.55
CA ARG A 72 7.49 -8.20 3.39
C ARG A 72 6.03 -8.44 3.71
N LEU A 73 5.30 -7.41 4.12
CA LEU A 73 3.86 -7.50 4.44
C LEU A 73 3.04 -7.92 3.22
N ASN A 74 3.32 -7.36 2.05
CA ASN A 74 2.53 -7.63 0.83
C ASN A 74 2.86 -8.96 0.14
N HIS A 75 4.07 -9.48 0.30
CA HIS A 75 4.50 -10.66 -0.45
C HIS A 75 4.88 -11.86 0.41
N GLY A 76 5.44 -11.65 1.59
CA GLY A 76 5.96 -12.73 2.42
C GLY A 76 5.08 -13.16 3.59
N MET A 77 3.97 -12.48 3.85
CA MET A 77 3.14 -12.72 5.04
C MET A 77 1.68 -13.05 4.74
N LYS A 78 1.30 -13.26 3.50
CA LYS A 78 -0.10 -13.47 3.09
C LYS A 78 -0.81 -14.56 3.90
N ALA A 79 -0.19 -15.74 4.04
CA ALA A 79 -0.77 -16.86 4.78
C ALA A 79 -0.92 -16.53 6.27
N GLN A 80 0.09 -15.92 6.88
CA GLN A 80 0.07 -15.56 8.31
C GLN A 80 -1.00 -14.49 8.60
N LEU A 81 -1.17 -13.51 7.70
CA LEU A 81 -2.20 -12.48 7.81
C LEU A 81 -3.61 -13.09 7.67
N ALA A 82 -3.80 -13.99 6.72
CA ALA A 82 -5.05 -14.73 6.54
C ALA A 82 -5.42 -15.57 7.77
N MET A 83 -4.44 -16.27 8.34
CA MET A 83 -4.64 -17.06 9.57
C MET A 83 -4.95 -16.20 10.81
N ALA A 84 -4.44 -14.96 10.86
CA ALA A 84 -4.71 -14.04 11.97
C ALA A 84 -6.06 -13.33 11.84
N ALA A 85 -6.66 -13.36 10.66
CA ALA A 85 -7.98 -12.77 10.41
C ALA A 85 -9.11 -13.67 10.92
N GLU A 86 -10.22 -13.06 11.29
CA GLU A 86 -11.41 -13.74 11.83
C GLU A 86 -12.65 -13.40 11.01
N GLY A 87 -13.58 -14.32 10.96
CA GLY A 87 -14.87 -14.17 10.28
C GLY A 87 -15.14 -15.30 9.30
N THR A 88 -16.40 -15.49 8.94
CA THR A 88 -16.85 -16.57 8.04
C THR A 88 -17.27 -16.09 6.65
N GLY A 89 -17.68 -14.84 6.51
CA GLY A 89 -18.06 -14.26 5.22
C GLY A 89 -17.17 -13.09 4.84
N GLN A 90 -16.89 -12.23 5.79
CA GLN A 90 -15.91 -11.17 5.66
C GLN A 90 -14.84 -11.37 6.73
N HIS A 91 -13.59 -11.50 6.30
CA HIS A 91 -12.44 -11.72 7.17
C HIS A 91 -11.91 -10.40 7.69
N VAL A 92 -11.73 -10.29 9.00
CA VAL A 92 -11.29 -9.06 9.69
C VAL A 92 -9.94 -9.27 10.34
N LEU A 93 -8.93 -8.58 9.85
CA LEU A 93 -7.63 -8.46 10.49
C LEU A 93 -7.65 -7.27 11.46
N ALA A 94 -8.02 -7.54 12.71
CA ALA A 94 -8.03 -6.52 13.74
C ALA A 94 -6.62 -5.94 13.97
N HIS A 95 -6.53 -4.61 14.13
CA HIS A 95 -5.23 -3.95 14.32
C HIS A 95 -4.49 -4.43 15.57
N SER A 96 -5.20 -4.77 16.64
CA SER A 96 -4.64 -5.38 17.85
C SER A 96 -3.96 -6.72 17.57
N LYS A 97 -4.58 -7.57 16.75
CA LYS A 97 -3.98 -8.85 16.33
C LYS A 97 -2.76 -8.63 15.45
N PHE A 98 -2.87 -7.77 14.44
CA PHE A 98 -1.76 -7.42 13.57
C PHE A 98 -0.54 -6.89 14.35
N LYS A 99 -0.75 -6.02 15.32
CA LYS A 99 0.33 -5.47 16.17
C LYS A 99 1.09 -6.51 16.98
N ASN A 100 0.42 -7.59 17.34
CA ASN A 100 0.97 -8.66 18.18
C ASN A 100 1.51 -9.84 17.35
N MET A 101 1.51 -9.74 16.02
CA MET A 101 2.12 -10.75 15.16
C MET A 101 3.64 -10.69 15.26
N GLU A 102 4.24 -11.85 15.43
CA GLU A 102 5.69 -12.03 15.43
C GLU A 102 6.14 -12.70 14.14
N PHE A 103 7.22 -12.23 13.57
CA PHE A 103 7.84 -12.83 12.39
C PHE A 103 9.34 -12.51 12.34
N LEU A 104 10.08 -13.41 11.74
CA LEU A 104 11.52 -13.27 11.60
C LEU A 104 11.83 -12.24 10.49
N VAL A 105 12.77 -11.36 10.79
CA VAL A 105 13.31 -10.37 9.85
C VAL A 105 14.84 -10.37 9.93
N PRO A 106 15.55 -10.05 8.85
CA PRO A 106 16.99 -9.88 8.86
C PRO A 106 17.42 -8.66 9.71
N SER A 107 18.72 -8.44 9.84
CA SER A 107 19.27 -7.26 10.50
C SER A 107 18.81 -5.98 9.80
N ILE A 108 18.82 -4.84 10.51
CA ILE A 108 18.38 -3.55 9.93
C ILE A 108 19.21 -3.19 8.70
N GLN A 109 20.52 -3.45 8.69
CA GLN A 109 21.39 -3.21 7.54
C GLN A 109 20.98 -4.04 6.32
N GLU A 110 20.64 -5.30 6.51
CA GLU A 110 20.13 -6.16 5.43
C GLU A 110 18.75 -5.70 4.95
N GLN A 111 17.86 -5.28 5.85
CA GLN A 111 16.57 -4.71 5.48
C GLN A 111 16.73 -3.49 4.57
N GLU A 112 17.63 -2.56 4.93
CA GLU A 112 17.93 -1.36 4.13
C GLU A 112 18.45 -1.72 2.74
N GLN A 113 19.37 -2.69 2.65
CA GLN A 113 19.91 -3.16 1.37
C GLN A 113 18.83 -3.81 0.50
N ILE A 114 18.00 -4.66 1.07
CA ILE A 114 16.90 -5.33 0.37
C ILE A 114 15.87 -4.28 -0.07
N GLY A 115 15.49 -3.37 0.81
CA GLY A 115 14.54 -2.30 0.52
C GLY A 115 15.00 -1.41 -0.64
N ALA A 116 16.26 -0.97 -0.61
CA ALA A 116 16.86 -0.16 -1.68
C ALA A 116 16.97 -0.92 -3.00
N CYS A 117 17.27 -2.22 -2.98
CA CYS A 117 17.31 -3.05 -4.18
C CYS A 117 15.94 -3.09 -4.88
N PHE A 118 14.89 -3.39 -4.13
CA PHE A 118 13.54 -3.43 -4.69
C PHE A 118 13.04 -2.06 -5.17
N GLU A 119 13.37 -0.98 -4.47
CA GLU A 119 13.02 0.37 -4.91
C GLU A 119 13.66 0.70 -6.27
N LYS A 120 14.93 0.33 -6.47
CA LYS A 120 15.61 0.49 -7.77
C LYS A 120 14.91 -0.32 -8.87
N LEU A 121 14.51 -1.57 -8.59
CA LEU A 121 13.78 -2.40 -9.53
C LEU A 121 12.42 -1.81 -9.90
N ASP A 122 11.65 -1.33 -8.94
CA ASP A 122 10.35 -0.69 -9.19
C ASP A 122 10.50 0.58 -10.06
N ASN A 123 11.55 1.38 -9.82
CA ASN A 123 11.85 2.55 -10.62
C ASN A 123 12.23 2.18 -12.06
N LEU A 124 13.02 1.13 -12.27
CA LEU A 124 13.36 0.63 -13.60
C LEU A 124 12.12 0.11 -14.35
N ILE A 125 11.27 -0.67 -13.69
CA ILE A 125 10.00 -1.16 -14.27
C ILE A 125 9.14 0.02 -14.71
N THR A 126 8.95 1.00 -13.84
CA THR A 126 8.16 2.20 -14.13
C THR A 126 8.72 2.97 -15.32
N LEU A 127 10.05 3.12 -15.39
CA LEU A 127 10.71 3.80 -16.51
C LEU A 127 10.51 3.07 -17.84
N HIS A 128 10.64 1.73 -17.82
CA HIS A 128 10.39 0.91 -19.00
C HIS A 128 8.94 0.99 -19.46
N GLN A 129 7.99 0.92 -18.55
CA GLN A 129 6.56 1.06 -18.87
C GLN A 129 6.28 2.42 -19.52
N ARG A 130 6.83 3.53 -18.99
CA ARG A 130 6.67 4.87 -19.58
C ARG A 130 7.27 4.94 -20.98
N LYS A 131 8.47 4.40 -21.21
CA LYS A 131 9.10 4.35 -22.53
C LYS A 131 8.25 3.57 -23.53
N PHE A 132 7.74 2.42 -23.11
CA PHE A 132 6.88 1.57 -23.96
C PHE A 132 5.58 2.28 -24.35
N MET A 133 4.93 2.95 -23.40
CA MET A 133 3.71 3.73 -23.67
C MET A 133 3.97 4.89 -24.62
N LEU A 134 5.09 5.59 -24.49
CA LEU A 134 5.49 6.65 -25.43
C LEU A 134 5.75 6.09 -26.85
N PHE A 135 6.42 4.95 -26.95
CA PHE A 135 6.66 4.29 -28.22
C PHE A 135 5.35 3.90 -28.92
N ILE A 136 4.40 3.29 -28.21
CA ILE A 136 3.08 2.96 -28.75
C ILE A 136 2.36 4.23 -29.24
N LYS A 137 2.32 5.28 -28.41
CA LYS A 137 1.65 6.54 -28.74
C LYS A 137 2.21 7.15 -30.02
N ASN A 138 3.53 7.17 -30.17
CA ASN A 138 4.18 7.72 -31.37
C ASN A 138 3.86 6.90 -32.64
N ASN A 139 3.81 5.57 -32.54
CA ASN A 139 3.49 4.70 -33.68
C ASN A 139 2.02 4.83 -34.12
N ILE A 140 1.09 4.97 -33.17
CA ILE A 140 -0.33 5.16 -33.48
C ILE A 140 -0.54 6.50 -34.22
N THR A 141 0.12 7.58 -33.78
CA THR A 141 0.00 8.89 -34.44
C THR A 141 0.60 8.93 -35.83
N HIS A 142 1.60 8.08 -36.12
CA HIS A 142 2.17 7.96 -37.49
C HIS A 142 1.32 7.09 -38.43
N SER A 143 0.52 6.16 -37.91
CA SER A 143 -0.35 5.28 -38.70
C SER A 143 -1.68 5.94 -39.11
N GLN A 144 -1.99 7.12 -38.59
CA GLN A 144 -3.22 7.87 -38.91
C GLN A 144 -2.98 9.05 -39.89
N ARG A 145 -1.79 9.17 -40.43
CA ARG A 145 -1.43 10.10 -41.49
C ARG A 145 -1.21 9.34 -42.80
#